data_07fc7837a7d8e3cf7807989979dfcc26
#
_entry.id   07fc7837a7d8e3cf7807989979dfcc26
#
_cell.length_a   1.000
_cell.length_b   1.000
_cell.length_c   1.000
_cell.angle_alpha   90.00
_cell.angle_beta   90.00
_cell.angle_gamma   90.00
#
_symmetry.space_group_name_H-M   'P 1'
#
loop_
_entity.id
_entity.type
_entity.pdbx_description
1 polymer ?
#
loop_
_entity_poly.entity_id
_entity_poly.type
_entity_poly.pdbx_seq_one_letter_code
_entity_poly.pdbx_strand_id
1 'polypeptide(L)'
;MTVEITRGDIAALPSSDHAAELLPLTDGDMLTLACTDSDLKAAYRVLRAIMDYGYEHAQPSRVRLICADEATYKAYSFQWNMWFAAEKPKHED
;
A
#
# COMPACT_ATOMS: atom_id res chain seq x y z
N MET A 1 9.66 -5.64 -2.30
CA MET A 1 8.51 -5.37 -1.43
C MET A 1 7.22 -5.87 -2.06
N THR A 2 6.40 -6.54 -1.29
CA THR A 2 5.11 -7.04 -1.74
C THR A 2 3.99 -6.18 -1.17
N VAL A 3 3.05 -5.76 -2.01
CA VAL A 3 1.91 -4.97 -1.57
C VAL A 3 0.64 -5.80 -1.74
N GLU A 4 -0.13 -5.91 -0.66
CA GLU A 4 -1.40 -6.64 -0.66
C GLU A 4 -2.53 -5.67 -0.41
N ILE A 5 -3.57 -5.74 -1.22
CA ILE A 5 -4.74 -4.87 -1.08
C ILE A 5 -5.94 -5.76 -0.83
N THR A 6 -6.55 -5.61 0.35
CA THR A 6 -7.70 -6.46 0.72
C THR A 6 -8.74 -5.60 1.42
N ARG A 7 -9.91 -6.20 1.65
CA ARG A 7 -10.94 -5.59 2.47
C ARG A 7 -10.92 -6.25 3.84
N GLY A 8 -11.26 -5.50 4.86
CA GLY A 8 -11.30 -6.07 6.19
C GLY A 8 -11.54 -5.04 7.26
N ASP A 9 -11.42 -5.50 8.50
CA ASP A 9 -11.60 -4.66 9.67
C ASP A 9 -10.36 -3.81 9.87
N ILE A 10 -10.58 -2.50 9.96
CA ILE A 10 -9.48 -1.55 10.11
C ILE A 10 -9.30 -1.03 11.53
N ALA A 11 -10.06 -1.58 12.49
CA ALA A 11 -9.99 -1.13 13.87
C ALA A 11 -8.55 -1.25 14.37
N ALA A 12 -8.08 -0.21 15.03
CA ALA A 12 -6.75 -0.16 15.65
C ALA A 12 -5.58 -0.16 14.66
N LEU A 13 -5.84 -0.01 13.36
CA LEU A 13 -4.75 0.09 12.40
C LEU A 13 -4.40 1.55 12.11
N PRO A 14 -3.13 1.86 11.89
CA PRO A 14 -2.74 3.21 11.49
C PRO A 14 -3.25 3.52 10.08
N SER A 15 -3.50 4.80 9.83
CA SER A 15 -4.03 5.24 8.54
C SER A 15 -2.97 5.18 7.45
N SER A 16 -3.41 4.82 6.25
CA SER A 16 -2.55 4.84 5.07
C SER A 16 -2.07 6.24 4.74
N ASP A 17 -2.74 7.26 5.25
CA ASP A 17 -2.30 8.64 5.05
C ASP A 17 -0.92 8.90 5.64
N HIS A 18 -0.51 8.08 6.60
CA HIS A 18 0.78 8.21 7.24
C HIS A 18 1.81 7.21 6.73
N ALA A 19 1.57 6.63 5.57
CA ALA A 19 2.45 5.59 5.05
C ALA A 19 3.91 6.04 4.96
N ALA A 20 4.13 7.24 4.42
CA ALA A 20 5.50 7.73 4.25
C ALA A 20 6.23 7.90 5.57
N GLU A 21 5.48 8.23 6.63
CA GLU A 21 6.07 8.41 7.95
C GLU A 21 6.29 7.09 8.67
N LEU A 22 5.41 6.14 8.42
CA LEU A 22 5.44 4.87 9.13
C LEU A 22 6.42 3.87 8.54
N LEU A 23 6.65 3.94 7.24
CA LEU A 23 7.56 3.01 6.60
C LEU A 23 8.95 2.97 7.25
N PRO A 24 9.61 4.12 7.46
CA PRO A 24 10.93 4.08 8.08
C PRO A 24 10.92 3.70 9.56
N LEU A 25 9.76 3.76 10.20
CA LEU A 25 9.64 3.41 11.60
C LEU A 25 9.25 1.95 11.82
N THR A 26 8.94 1.24 10.75
CA THR A 26 8.50 -0.14 10.84
C THR A 26 9.67 -1.05 11.16
N ASP A 27 9.52 -1.80 12.24
CA ASP A 27 10.59 -2.60 12.82
C ASP A 27 10.60 -4.05 12.38
N GLY A 28 9.63 -4.45 11.61
CA GLY A 28 9.51 -5.83 11.19
C GLY A 28 9.37 -5.94 9.70
N ASP A 29 8.97 -7.12 9.26
CA ASP A 29 8.81 -7.40 7.84
C ASP A 29 7.52 -6.88 7.26
N MET A 30 6.53 -6.57 8.09
CA MET A 30 5.21 -6.23 7.60
C MET A 30 4.69 -4.94 8.22
N LEU A 31 4.14 -4.08 7.37
CA LEU A 31 3.41 -2.90 7.79
C LEU A 31 1.97 -3.05 7.31
N THR A 32 1.01 -2.92 8.23
CA THR A 32 -0.41 -3.02 7.90
C THR A 32 -1.05 -1.65 8.11
N LEU A 33 -1.76 -1.17 7.11
CA LEU A 33 -2.35 0.17 7.13
C LEU A 33 -3.83 0.11 6.81
N ALA A 34 -4.58 1.05 7.39
CA ALA A 34 -6.01 1.18 7.14
C ALA A 34 -6.24 2.19 6.02
N CYS A 35 -7.00 1.80 5.01
CA CYS A 35 -7.33 2.67 3.90
C CYS A 35 -8.82 3.02 3.96
N THR A 36 -9.13 4.31 4.08
CA THR A 36 -10.50 4.76 4.21
C THR A 36 -10.91 5.77 3.15
N ASP A 37 -9.98 6.22 2.31
CA ASP A 37 -10.26 7.24 1.31
C ASP A 37 -10.40 6.59 -0.06
N SER A 38 -11.58 6.76 -0.68
CA SER A 38 -11.85 6.17 -1.98
C SER A 38 -11.45 7.08 -3.15
N ASP A 39 -10.83 8.21 -2.87
CA ASP A 39 -10.35 9.11 -3.91
C ASP A 39 -9.18 8.47 -4.66
N LEU A 40 -9.26 8.48 -5.99
CA LEU A 40 -8.23 7.85 -6.81
C LEU A 40 -6.87 8.49 -6.64
N LYS A 41 -6.83 9.81 -6.48
CA LYS A 41 -5.55 10.48 -6.29
C LYS A 41 -4.91 10.14 -4.96
N ALA A 42 -5.73 10.02 -3.92
CA ALA A 42 -5.21 9.64 -2.61
C ALA A 42 -4.64 8.23 -2.66
N ALA A 43 -5.35 7.31 -3.31
CA ALA A 43 -4.86 5.94 -3.45
C ALA A 43 -3.53 5.91 -4.21
N TYR A 44 -3.44 6.68 -5.28
CA TYR A 44 -2.20 6.73 -6.05
C TYR A 44 -1.04 7.24 -5.19
N ARG A 45 -1.26 8.30 -4.43
CA ARG A 45 -0.20 8.87 -3.60
C ARG A 45 0.31 7.88 -2.55
N VAL A 46 -0.61 7.14 -1.94
CA VAL A 46 -0.21 6.14 -0.96
C VAL A 46 0.63 5.04 -1.62
N LEU A 47 0.14 4.51 -2.73
CA LEU A 47 0.85 3.45 -3.43
C LEU A 47 2.21 3.94 -3.95
N ARG A 48 2.26 5.17 -4.44
CA ARG A 48 3.52 5.73 -4.93
C ARG A 48 4.54 5.85 -3.80
N ALA A 49 4.09 6.33 -2.64
CA ALA A 49 5.00 6.46 -1.50
C ALA A 49 5.55 5.11 -1.06
N ILE A 50 4.68 4.09 -1.04
CA ILE A 50 5.10 2.75 -0.65
C ILE A 50 6.10 2.18 -1.64
N MET A 51 5.82 2.31 -2.93
CA MET A 51 6.70 1.74 -3.94
C MET A 51 8.03 2.47 -4.01
N ASP A 52 8.01 3.80 -3.88
CA ASP A 52 9.26 4.55 -3.90
C ASP A 52 10.15 4.16 -2.72
N TYR A 53 9.55 3.97 -1.56
CA TYR A 53 10.32 3.53 -0.40
C TYR A 53 10.90 2.13 -0.64
N GLY A 54 10.11 1.26 -1.23
CA GLY A 54 10.52 -0.12 -1.49
C GLY A 54 11.65 -0.27 -2.47
N TYR A 55 11.84 0.70 -3.36
CA TYR A 55 12.97 0.64 -4.30
C TYR A 55 14.29 0.84 -3.60
N GLU A 56 14.29 1.52 -2.46
CA GLU A 56 15.52 1.88 -1.78
C GLU A 56 15.74 1.13 -0.46
N HIS A 57 14.72 0.43 0.00
CA HIS A 57 14.81 -0.23 1.31
C HIS A 57 14.26 -1.64 1.23
N ALA A 58 14.94 -2.57 1.89
CA ALA A 58 14.51 -3.97 1.91
C ALA A 58 13.38 -4.22 2.91
N GLN A 59 13.27 -3.36 3.92
CA GLN A 59 12.28 -3.54 4.98
C GLN A 59 11.37 -2.34 5.07
N PRO A 60 10.08 -2.55 5.28
CA PRO A 60 9.41 -3.84 5.40
C PRO A 60 9.33 -4.53 4.04
N SER A 61 9.38 -5.83 4.05
CA SER A 61 9.29 -6.58 2.81
C SER A 61 7.86 -6.72 2.32
N ARG A 62 6.89 -6.41 3.16
CA ARG A 62 5.49 -6.58 2.85
C ARG A 62 4.67 -5.44 3.44
N VAL A 63 3.80 -4.86 2.63
CA VAL A 63 2.86 -3.84 3.10
C VAL A 63 1.46 -4.34 2.79
N ARG A 64 0.61 -4.39 3.81
CA ARG A 64 -0.78 -4.83 3.67
C ARG A 64 -1.70 -3.62 3.83
N LEU A 65 -2.53 -3.39 2.83
CA LEU A 65 -3.49 -2.30 2.84
C LEU A 65 -4.88 -2.88 3.03
N ILE A 66 -5.49 -2.58 4.17
CA ILE A 66 -6.81 -3.08 4.51
C ILE A 66 -7.81 -1.98 4.20
N CYS A 67 -8.69 -2.21 3.25
CA CYS A 67 -9.65 -1.20 2.81
C CYS A 67 -10.95 -1.36 3.57
N ALA A 68 -11.48 -0.25 4.08
CA ALA A 68 -12.65 -0.26 4.95
C ALA A 68 -13.92 -0.65 4.21
N ASP A 69 -14.03 -0.30 2.94
CA ASP A 69 -15.22 -0.56 2.18
C ASP A 69 -14.89 -0.87 0.72
N GLU A 70 -15.93 -1.20 -0.02
CA GLU A 70 -15.78 -1.60 -1.41
C GLU A 70 -15.25 -0.47 -2.28
N ALA A 71 -15.72 0.75 -2.06
CA ALA A 71 -15.29 1.88 -2.87
C ALA A 71 -13.78 2.13 -2.72
N THR A 72 -13.29 2.04 -1.49
CA THR A 72 -11.86 2.22 -1.22
C THR A 72 -11.06 1.07 -1.83
N TYR A 73 -11.56 -0.15 -1.71
CA TYR A 73 -10.90 -1.29 -2.27
C TYR A 73 -10.78 -1.17 -3.79
N LYS A 74 -11.86 -0.71 -4.44
CA LYS A 74 -11.83 -0.54 -5.89
C LYS A 74 -10.85 0.55 -6.32
N ALA A 75 -10.79 1.64 -5.55
CA ALA A 75 -9.88 2.74 -5.88
C ALA A 75 -8.43 2.28 -5.80
N TYR A 76 -8.06 1.59 -4.73
CA TYR A 76 -6.69 1.11 -4.58
C TYR A 76 -6.36 0.03 -5.60
N SER A 77 -7.29 -0.90 -5.85
CA SER A 77 -7.06 -1.95 -6.84
C SER A 77 -6.92 -1.38 -8.24
N PHE A 78 -7.73 -0.38 -8.58
CA PHE A 78 -7.66 0.26 -9.89
C PHE A 78 -6.28 0.91 -10.09
N GLN A 79 -5.86 1.70 -9.10
CA GLN A 79 -4.57 2.39 -9.23
C GLN A 79 -3.41 1.40 -9.25
N TRP A 80 -3.50 0.35 -8.45
CA TRP A 80 -2.47 -0.67 -8.46
C TRP A 80 -2.33 -1.30 -9.83
N ASN A 81 -3.45 -1.74 -10.40
CA ASN A 81 -3.43 -2.41 -11.70
C ASN A 81 -3.02 -1.47 -12.83
N MET A 82 -3.38 -0.20 -12.72
CA MET A 82 -3.11 0.76 -13.76
C MET A 82 -1.63 1.16 -13.80
N TRP A 83 -1.03 1.36 -12.66
CA TRP A 83 0.30 1.98 -12.58
C TRP A 83 1.40 1.12 -12.00
N PHE A 84 1.07 0.28 -11.03
CA PHE A 84 2.10 -0.39 -10.23
C PHE A 84 2.26 -1.86 -10.51
N ALA A 85 1.23 -2.54 -10.95
CA ALA A 85 1.34 -3.97 -11.25
C ALA A 85 2.37 -4.21 -12.35
N ALA A 86 2.46 -3.29 -13.30
CA ALA A 86 3.41 -3.41 -14.39
C ALA A 86 4.85 -3.16 -13.96
N GLU A 87 5.04 -2.56 -12.78
CA GLU A 87 6.38 -2.32 -12.25
C GLU A 87 6.92 -3.51 -11.51
N LYS A 88 6.11 -4.53 -11.35
CA LYS A 88 6.57 -5.72 -10.68
C LYS A 88 7.66 -6.35 -11.49
N PRO A 89 8.42 -7.15 -10.83
CA PRO A 89 9.74 -7.56 -11.26
C PRO A 89 9.80 -8.08 -12.67
N LYS A 90 10.27 -7.24 -13.52
CA LYS A 90 10.45 -7.63 -14.89
C LYS A 90 11.58 -8.62 -15.05
N HIS A 91 12.47 -8.60 -14.09
CA HIS A 91 13.61 -9.49 -14.13
C HIS A 91 13.26 -10.92 -13.77
N GLU A 92 12.02 -11.15 -13.46
CA GLU A 92 11.57 -12.50 -13.20
C GLU A 92 11.42 -13.30 -14.45
N ASP A 93 11.39 -12.66 -15.53
CA ASP A 93 11.13 -13.34 -16.79
C ASP A 93 12.25 -14.24 -17.24
#